data_adbdac025193db7deaafd82029e24ccb
#
_entry.id   adbdac025193db7deaafd82029e24ccb
#
_cell.length_a   1.000
_cell.length_b   1.000
_cell.length_c   1.000
_cell.angle_alpha   90.00
_cell.angle_beta   90.00
_cell.angle_gamma   90.00
#
_symmetry.space_group_name_H-M   'P 1'
#
loop_
_entity.id
_entity.type
_entity.pdbx_description
1 polymer ?
#
loop_
_entity_poly.entity_id
_entity_poly.type
_entity_poly.pdbx_seq_one_letter_code
_entity_poly.pdbx_strand_id
1 'polypeptide(L)'
;MMNKQNRKIIFDTRWFGEHGIGRFAKEVYDKDIFKPIKLTGNPISIFDVLKLTLYLLFHHDFFYSPGFNAPFFFLKRTAITLHDLNHIDLDANSSFLKRLYYNLVLKRACKKCAFIVTVSEFSKKRIVEWSGINPDKVKVVYNGVSDAFHANVKPYEPGFPYIFIVGNRKLHKNEDRAMRAFAQADIDKDIKLVFSGDPSDQLLQTANELSITERIIFLGRLTEEQLASTYKGAICLLFPSLYEGFGLPVIESMACGTPVITSNTTSLVEVAGQATELIDPKNVNNISQSINRLYSDKQLQQKNINLGYINIKKYCWQSSKKRLKKILQEIFINRMER
;
A
#
# COMPACT_ATOMS: atom_id res chain seq x y z
N MET A 1 26.85 -27.19 24.04
CA MET A 1 25.51 -26.56 24.08
C MET A 1 25.59 -25.25 23.30
N MET A 2 25.17 -25.20 22.07
CA MET A 2 25.16 -23.95 21.28
C MET A 2 24.15 -22.97 21.89
N ASN A 3 24.62 -21.78 22.18
CA ASN A 3 23.90 -20.70 22.82
C ASN A 3 22.59 -20.40 22.06
N LYS A 4 21.42 -20.74 22.64
CA LYS A 4 20.08 -20.66 22.03
C LYS A 4 19.61 -19.22 21.69
N GLN A 5 20.36 -18.21 22.14
CA GLN A 5 19.97 -16.78 22.02
C GLN A 5 20.30 -16.10 20.70
N ASN A 6 21.02 -16.75 19.76
CA ASN A 6 21.57 -16.06 18.57
C ASN A 6 21.08 -16.60 17.21
N ARG A 7 19.92 -17.28 17.13
CA ARG A 7 19.38 -17.71 15.84
C ARG A 7 18.65 -16.56 15.15
N LYS A 8 19.31 -15.96 14.14
CA LYS A 8 18.68 -14.94 13.30
C LYS A 8 17.75 -15.58 12.26
N ILE A 9 16.67 -14.87 11.92
CA ILE A 9 15.71 -15.24 10.89
C ILE A 9 16.28 -14.85 9.54
N ILE A 10 16.18 -15.71 8.53
CA ILE A 10 16.51 -15.37 7.15
C ILE A 10 15.40 -14.45 6.63
N PHE A 11 15.77 -13.24 6.25
CA PHE A 11 14.88 -12.24 5.66
C PHE A 11 15.12 -12.13 4.16
N ASP A 12 14.08 -12.12 3.36
CA ASP A 12 14.21 -11.95 1.91
C ASP A 12 14.43 -10.49 1.51
N THR A 13 15.68 -10.06 1.52
CA THR A 13 16.09 -8.69 1.15
C THR A 13 15.99 -8.39 -0.33
N ARG A 14 15.69 -9.36 -1.19
CA ARG A 14 15.46 -9.16 -2.64
C ARG A 14 14.23 -8.31 -2.94
N TRP A 15 13.34 -8.16 -1.94
CA TRP A 15 12.17 -7.28 -2.03
C TRP A 15 12.48 -5.79 -1.79
N PHE A 16 13.67 -5.43 -1.33
CA PHE A 16 14.01 -4.03 -1.13
C PHE A 16 13.86 -3.22 -2.42
N GLY A 17 13.16 -2.08 -2.35
CA GLY A 17 12.88 -1.23 -3.50
C GLY A 17 12.04 -0.02 -3.11
N GLU A 18 11.71 0.79 -4.10
CA GLU A 18 10.97 2.05 -3.97
C GLU A 18 9.43 1.87 -4.02
N HIS A 19 8.95 0.66 -4.36
CA HIS A 19 7.52 0.34 -4.40
C HIS A 19 7.00 -0.06 -3.01
N GLY A 20 5.67 -0.08 -2.81
CA GLY A 20 5.03 -0.30 -1.50
C GLY A 20 5.53 -1.54 -0.74
N ILE A 21 5.68 -2.71 -1.42
CA ILE A 21 6.27 -3.92 -0.81
C ILE A 21 7.73 -3.68 -0.41
N GLY A 22 8.49 -3.00 -1.28
CA GLY A 22 9.90 -2.71 -1.03
C GLY A 22 10.11 -1.76 0.13
N ARG A 23 9.25 -0.75 0.26
CA ARG A 23 9.24 0.16 1.41
C ARG A 23 8.92 -0.62 2.70
N PHE A 24 7.83 -1.39 2.71
CA PHE A 24 7.52 -2.25 3.85
C PHE A 24 8.72 -3.12 4.25
N ALA A 25 9.36 -3.77 3.27
CA ALA A 25 10.51 -4.64 3.51
C ALA A 25 11.70 -3.89 4.16
N LYS A 26 12.03 -2.68 3.66
CA LYS A 26 13.10 -1.84 4.22
C LYS A 26 12.78 -1.42 5.65
N GLU A 27 11.57 -0.96 5.90
CA GLU A 27 11.14 -0.38 7.17
C GLU A 27 11.02 -1.41 8.31
N VAL A 28 10.55 -2.62 8.00
CA VAL A 28 10.44 -3.67 9.01
C VAL A 28 11.73 -4.46 9.24
N TYR A 29 12.74 -4.28 8.38
CA TYR A 29 14.02 -4.97 8.52
C TYR A 29 14.75 -4.51 9.78
N ASP A 30 15.22 -5.48 10.57
CA ASP A 30 16.02 -5.26 11.79
C ASP A 30 17.22 -6.21 11.79
N LYS A 31 18.42 -5.64 11.64
CA LYS A 31 19.67 -6.41 11.61
C LYS A 31 19.94 -7.22 12.88
N ASP A 32 19.29 -6.88 13.99
CA ASP A 32 19.49 -7.60 15.26
C ASP A 32 18.76 -8.93 15.27
N ILE A 33 17.62 -9.04 14.56
CA ILE A 33 16.81 -10.26 14.48
C ILE A 33 16.89 -10.95 13.12
N PHE A 34 17.18 -10.19 12.05
CA PHE A 34 17.24 -10.72 10.70
C PHE A 34 18.67 -10.87 10.19
N LYS A 35 18.87 -11.86 9.33
CA LYS A 35 20.01 -11.95 8.42
C LYS A 35 19.53 -11.96 6.98
N PRO A 36 20.22 -11.24 6.07
CA PRO A 36 19.79 -11.19 4.67
C PRO A 36 19.91 -12.58 4.03
N ILE A 37 18.98 -12.86 3.11
CA ILE A 37 19.09 -14.06 2.27
C ILE A 37 20.31 -13.96 1.36
N LYS A 38 21.03 -15.09 1.20
CA LYS A 38 22.16 -15.20 0.27
C LYS A 38 21.73 -15.85 -1.06
N LEU A 39 20.54 -15.50 -1.55
CA LEU A 39 20.01 -15.98 -2.83
C LEU A 39 19.82 -14.78 -3.75
N THR A 40 20.22 -14.94 -5.01
CA THR A 40 20.06 -13.91 -6.04
C THR A 40 18.85 -14.20 -6.94
N GLY A 41 18.40 -13.19 -7.67
CA GLY A 41 17.31 -13.29 -8.63
C GLY A 41 16.03 -12.58 -8.19
N ASN A 42 15.05 -12.54 -9.08
CA ASN A 42 13.79 -11.85 -8.86
C ASN A 42 12.82 -12.73 -8.05
N PRO A 43 12.35 -12.30 -6.85
CA PRO A 43 11.45 -13.06 -6.02
C PRO A 43 10.03 -13.22 -6.61
N ILE A 44 9.70 -12.44 -7.65
CA ILE A 44 8.39 -12.52 -8.35
C ILE A 44 8.40 -13.66 -9.41
N SER A 45 9.58 -14.18 -9.76
CA SER A 45 9.72 -15.23 -10.77
C SER A 45 9.00 -16.51 -10.32
N ILE A 46 8.30 -17.17 -11.25
CA ILE A 46 7.66 -18.48 -11.00
C ILE A 46 8.68 -19.57 -10.62
N PHE A 47 9.92 -19.43 -11.09
CA PHE A 47 11.02 -20.34 -10.74
C PHE A 47 11.59 -20.08 -9.35
N ASP A 48 11.25 -18.97 -8.70
CA ASP A 48 11.74 -18.65 -7.35
C ASP A 48 11.28 -19.68 -6.31
N VAL A 49 10.11 -20.27 -6.51
CA VAL A 49 9.58 -21.34 -5.64
C VAL A 49 10.57 -22.49 -5.52
N LEU A 50 11.18 -22.92 -6.64
CA LEU A 50 12.15 -24.01 -6.66
C LEU A 50 13.51 -23.55 -6.11
N LYS A 51 14.00 -22.38 -6.54
CA LYS A 51 15.26 -21.80 -6.05
C LYS A 51 15.25 -21.61 -4.55
N LEU A 52 14.16 -21.05 -4.03
CA LEU A 52 13.99 -20.83 -2.59
C LEU A 52 13.85 -22.16 -1.83
N THR A 53 13.21 -23.15 -2.40
CA THR A 53 13.12 -24.49 -1.81
C THR A 53 14.51 -25.15 -1.73
N LEU A 54 15.30 -25.10 -2.79
CA LEU A 54 16.67 -25.64 -2.80
C LEU A 54 17.56 -24.87 -1.80
N TYR A 55 17.46 -23.54 -1.77
CA TYR A 55 18.18 -22.74 -0.79
C TYR A 55 17.87 -23.17 0.65
N LEU A 56 16.59 -23.33 0.98
CA LEU A 56 16.15 -23.72 2.30
C LEU A 56 16.41 -25.18 2.64
N LEU A 57 16.72 -26.04 1.68
CA LEU A 57 17.19 -27.41 1.95
C LEU A 57 18.50 -27.39 2.73
N PHE A 58 19.40 -26.46 2.39
CA PHE A 58 20.73 -26.34 3.03
C PHE A 58 20.76 -25.30 4.16
N HIS A 59 19.70 -24.48 4.32
CA HIS A 59 19.59 -23.45 5.35
C HIS A 59 18.37 -23.72 6.23
N HIS A 60 18.62 -24.17 7.47
CA HIS A 60 17.56 -24.69 8.36
C HIS A 60 16.90 -23.61 9.23
N ASP A 61 17.33 -22.34 9.15
CA ASP A 61 16.75 -21.26 9.93
C ASP A 61 15.32 -20.93 9.48
N PHE A 62 14.60 -20.20 10.32
CA PHE A 62 13.28 -19.69 9.95
C PHE A 62 13.43 -18.66 8.84
N PHE A 63 12.56 -18.73 7.84
CA PHE A 63 12.55 -17.83 6.70
C PHE A 63 11.32 -16.90 6.77
N TYR A 64 11.57 -15.62 6.56
CA TYR A 64 10.53 -14.61 6.42
C TYR A 64 10.66 -13.85 5.09
N SER A 65 9.58 -13.86 4.30
CA SER A 65 9.46 -13.01 3.12
C SER A 65 8.56 -11.81 3.42
N PRO A 66 9.05 -10.56 3.20
CA PRO A 66 8.21 -9.37 3.26
C PRO A 66 7.28 -9.22 2.04
N GLY A 67 7.33 -10.15 1.11
CA GLY A 67 6.44 -10.28 -0.04
C GLY A 67 5.77 -11.65 -0.09
N PHE A 68 5.15 -11.95 -1.22
CA PHE A 68 4.29 -13.12 -1.39
C PHE A 68 5.00 -14.39 -1.89
N ASN A 69 6.33 -14.35 -2.11
CA ASN A 69 7.05 -15.55 -2.55
C ASN A 69 7.22 -16.55 -1.42
N ALA A 70 6.98 -17.82 -1.72
CA ALA A 70 7.04 -18.92 -0.77
C ALA A 70 7.78 -20.11 -1.39
N PRO A 71 8.53 -20.91 -0.58
CA PRO A 71 9.08 -22.17 -1.04
C PRO A 71 7.98 -23.21 -1.25
N PHE A 72 8.26 -24.26 -2.02
CA PHE A 72 7.33 -25.38 -2.16
C PHE A 72 7.34 -26.30 -0.92
N PHE A 73 8.51 -26.56 -0.34
CA PHE A 73 8.68 -27.29 0.91
C PHE A 73 9.07 -26.35 2.06
N PHE A 74 9.20 -26.87 3.27
CA PHE A 74 9.64 -26.15 4.47
C PHE A 74 8.70 -25.04 4.96
N LEU A 75 7.43 -25.06 4.55
CA LEU A 75 6.43 -24.03 4.87
C LEU A 75 6.21 -23.87 6.38
N LYS A 76 6.32 -24.95 7.17
CA LYS A 76 6.18 -24.86 8.65
C LYS A 76 7.21 -23.91 9.29
N ARG A 77 8.38 -23.67 8.68
CA ARG A 77 9.41 -22.74 9.15
C ARG A 77 9.53 -21.50 8.26
N THR A 78 8.44 -21.17 7.60
CA THR A 78 8.30 -20.03 6.70
C THR A 78 7.15 -19.15 7.14
N ALA A 79 7.33 -17.83 7.03
CA ALA A 79 6.26 -16.86 7.04
C ALA A 79 6.40 -15.94 5.84
N ILE A 80 5.29 -15.48 5.30
CA ILE A 80 5.24 -14.58 4.14
C ILE A 80 4.30 -13.41 4.41
N THR A 81 4.47 -12.33 3.65
CA THR A 81 3.55 -11.19 3.68
C THR A 81 2.70 -11.17 2.41
N LEU A 82 1.39 -11.19 2.57
CA LEU A 82 0.43 -10.92 1.50
C LEU A 82 -0.14 -9.52 1.73
N HIS A 83 0.29 -8.56 0.92
CA HIS A 83 -0.16 -7.17 1.06
C HIS A 83 -1.62 -7.01 0.66
N ASP A 84 -2.05 -7.70 -0.41
CA ASP A 84 -3.42 -7.73 -0.90
C ASP A 84 -3.69 -8.94 -1.79
N LEU A 85 -4.90 -9.03 -2.29
CA LEU A 85 -5.35 -10.01 -3.27
C LEU A 85 -5.88 -9.36 -4.57
N ASN A 86 -5.35 -8.19 -4.95
CA ASN A 86 -5.85 -7.45 -6.11
C ASN A 86 -5.79 -8.28 -7.42
N HIS A 87 -4.82 -9.19 -7.55
CA HIS A 87 -4.70 -10.11 -8.68
C HIS A 87 -5.74 -11.24 -8.68
N ILE A 88 -6.44 -11.45 -7.58
CA ILE A 88 -7.54 -12.40 -7.45
C ILE A 88 -8.88 -11.69 -7.54
N ASP A 89 -9.00 -10.53 -6.87
CA ASP A 89 -10.26 -9.82 -6.72
C ASP A 89 -10.59 -8.94 -7.93
N LEU A 90 -9.59 -8.58 -8.75
CA LEU A 90 -9.76 -7.77 -9.95
C LEU A 90 -9.32 -8.52 -11.20
N ASP A 91 -10.27 -8.84 -12.07
CA ASP A 91 -10.00 -9.54 -13.34
C ASP A 91 -8.99 -8.84 -14.24
N ALA A 92 -9.05 -7.51 -14.30
CA ALA A 92 -8.14 -6.69 -15.09
C ALA A 92 -6.66 -6.80 -14.71
N ASN A 93 -6.35 -7.24 -13.48
CA ASN A 93 -4.98 -7.39 -12.98
C ASN A 93 -4.48 -8.84 -12.99
N SER A 94 -5.30 -9.80 -13.44
CA SER A 94 -4.99 -11.23 -13.39
C SER A 94 -4.69 -11.81 -14.77
N SER A 95 -3.61 -12.61 -14.87
CA SER A 95 -3.38 -13.53 -15.98
C SER A 95 -3.64 -14.96 -15.52
N PHE A 96 -3.89 -15.87 -16.45
CA PHE A 96 -4.09 -17.30 -16.14
C PHE A 96 -2.95 -17.88 -15.29
N LEU A 97 -1.69 -17.57 -15.65
CA LEU A 97 -0.51 -18.03 -14.89
C LEU A 97 -0.45 -17.45 -13.47
N LYS A 98 -0.85 -16.21 -13.29
CA LYS A 98 -0.93 -15.61 -11.95
C LYS A 98 -2.00 -16.30 -11.11
N ARG A 99 -3.20 -16.50 -11.65
CA ARG A 99 -4.29 -17.24 -10.96
C ARG A 99 -3.87 -18.65 -10.56
N LEU A 100 -3.16 -19.35 -11.46
CA LEU A 100 -2.63 -20.69 -11.18
C LEU A 100 -1.61 -20.66 -10.05
N TYR A 101 -0.67 -19.72 -10.08
CA TYR A 101 0.32 -19.52 -9.01
C TYR A 101 -0.36 -19.21 -7.67
N TYR A 102 -1.34 -18.31 -7.65
CA TYR A 102 -2.07 -17.97 -6.42
C TYR A 102 -2.81 -19.21 -5.87
N ASN A 103 -3.48 -19.97 -6.71
CA ASN A 103 -4.25 -21.12 -6.25
C ASN A 103 -3.38 -22.31 -5.82
N LEU A 104 -2.33 -22.64 -6.56
CA LEU A 104 -1.48 -23.81 -6.28
C LEU A 104 -0.37 -23.53 -5.26
N VAL A 105 0.26 -22.37 -5.34
CA VAL A 105 1.41 -22.04 -4.50
C VAL A 105 0.99 -21.21 -3.29
N LEU A 106 0.38 -20.06 -3.50
CA LEU A 106 0.09 -19.15 -2.40
C LEU A 106 -1.03 -19.66 -1.47
N LYS A 107 -2.10 -20.21 -2.02
CA LYS A 107 -3.18 -20.77 -1.18
C LYS A 107 -2.67 -21.94 -0.33
N ARG A 108 -1.77 -22.77 -0.90
CA ARG A 108 -1.08 -23.81 -0.15
C ARG A 108 -0.12 -23.24 0.90
N ALA A 109 0.63 -22.18 0.56
CA ALA A 109 1.51 -21.49 1.49
C ALA A 109 0.72 -20.89 2.66
N CYS A 110 -0.40 -20.20 2.39
CA CYS A 110 -1.29 -19.69 3.45
C CYS A 110 -1.70 -20.78 4.44
N LYS A 111 -2.09 -21.97 3.96
CA LYS A 111 -2.52 -23.08 4.82
C LYS A 111 -1.39 -23.68 5.64
N LYS A 112 -0.17 -23.74 5.10
CA LYS A 112 0.94 -24.52 5.66
C LYS A 112 2.07 -23.70 6.31
N CYS A 113 2.18 -22.42 5.99
CA CYS A 113 3.14 -21.51 6.64
C CYS A 113 2.87 -21.40 8.15
N ALA A 114 3.89 -21.02 8.88
CA ALA A 114 3.77 -20.79 10.32
C ALA A 114 2.72 -19.71 10.61
N PHE A 115 2.75 -18.63 9.84
CA PHE A 115 1.75 -17.55 9.83
C PHE A 115 1.89 -16.73 8.55
N ILE A 116 0.90 -15.87 8.31
CA ILE A 116 0.86 -14.90 7.22
C ILE A 116 0.84 -13.51 7.83
N VAL A 117 1.63 -12.59 7.29
CA VAL A 117 1.55 -11.16 7.59
C VAL A 117 0.72 -10.47 6.51
N THR A 118 -0.04 -9.46 6.89
CA THR A 118 -0.74 -8.57 5.97
C THR A 118 -0.79 -7.16 6.52
N VAL A 119 -1.23 -6.18 5.71
CA VAL A 119 -1.08 -4.75 6.02
C VAL A 119 -2.37 -4.05 6.44
N SER A 120 -3.52 -4.75 6.46
CA SER A 120 -4.81 -4.20 6.91
C SER A 120 -5.75 -5.30 7.40
N GLU A 121 -6.76 -4.96 8.19
CA GLU A 121 -7.82 -5.90 8.58
C GLU A 121 -8.67 -6.30 7.38
N PHE A 122 -8.88 -5.38 6.42
CA PHE A 122 -9.51 -5.70 5.14
C PHE A 122 -8.76 -6.81 4.40
N SER A 123 -7.45 -6.67 4.19
CA SER A 123 -6.62 -7.69 3.53
C SER A 123 -6.61 -9.00 4.32
N LYS A 124 -6.59 -8.94 5.65
CA LYS A 124 -6.73 -10.13 6.51
C LYS A 124 -8.04 -10.88 6.24
N LYS A 125 -9.17 -10.17 6.24
CA LYS A 125 -10.48 -10.74 5.95
C LYS A 125 -10.49 -11.41 4.57
N ARG A 126 -9.99 -10.73 3.54
CA ARG A 126 -9.92 -11.27 2.18
C ARG A 126 -9.04 -12.53 2.07
N ILE A 127 -7.87 -12.53 2.73
CA ILE A 127 -6.96 -13.69 2.77
C ILE A 127 -7.64 -14.89 3.43
N VAL A 128 -8.33 -14.69 4.55
CA VAL A 128 -9.06 -15.74 5.26
C VAL A 128 -10.17 -16.31 4.39
N GLU A 129 -11.00 -15.47 3.80
CA GLU A 129 -12.11 -15.88 2.92
C GLU A 129 -11.60 -16.66 1.70
N TRP A 130 -10.57 -16.16 1.03
CA TRP A 130 -10.00 -16.79 -0.16
C TRP A 130 -9.29 -18.10 0.12
N SER A 131 -8.49 -18.16 1.19
CA SER A 131 -7.64 -19.33 1.47
C SER A 131 -8.29 -20.37 2.38
N GLY A 132 -9.31 -20.00 3.16
CA GLY A 132 -9.97 -20.85 4.15
C GLY A 132 -9.06 -21.19 5.34
N ILE A 133 -8.11 -20.30 5.69
CA ILE A 133 -7.22 -20.50 6.85
C ILE A 133 -7.83 -19.95 8.13
N ASN A 134 -7.33 -20.45 9.28
CA ASN A 134 -7.69 -19.89 10.57
C ASN A 134 -7.26 -18.41 10.65
N PRO A 135 -8.17 -17.47 10.99
CA PRO A 135 -7.89 -16.04 11.12
C PRO A 135 -6.71 -15.72 12.05
N ASP A 136 -6.48 -16.55 13.08
CA ASP A 136 -5.37 -16.37 14.02
C ASP A 136 -3.99 -16.56 13.39
N LYS A 137 -3.91 -17.23 12.25
CA LYS A 137 -2.68 -17.36 11.47
C LYS A 137 -2.37 -16.11 10.64
N VAL A 138 -3.32 -15.20 10.45
CA VAL A 138 -3.09 -13.95 9.70
C VAL A 138 -2.89 -12.82 10.68
N LYS A 139 -1.69 -12.24 10.65
CA LYS A 139 -1.25 -11.18 11.56
C LYS A 139 -1.17 -9.86 10.81
N VAL A 140 -1.89 -8.85 11.29
CA VAL A 140 -1.86 -7.51 10.70
C VAL A 140 -0.66 -6.73 11.25
N VAL A 141 0.15 -6.22 10.33
CA VAL A 141 1.25 -5.29 10.58
C VAL A 141 1.06 -4.13 9.60
N TYR A 142 0.50 -3.04 10.07
CA TYR A 142 0.20 -1.87 9.25
C TYR A 142 1.45 -1.29 8.60
N ASN A 143 1.28 -0.63 7.46
CA ASN A 143 2.29 0.29 6.95
C ASN A 143 2.36 1.54 7.82
N GLY A 144 3.46 2.26 7.75
CA GLY A 144 3.67 3.53 8.42
C GLY A 144 3.89 4.68 7.45
N VAL A 145 3.91 5.88 8.00
CA VAL A 145 4.32 7.10 7.29
C VAL A 145 5.84 7.23 7.37
N SER A 146 6.49 7.56 6.26
CA SER A 146 7.93 7.90 6.21
C SER A 146 8.16 9.30 6.79
N ASP A 147 9.34 9.53 7.37
CA ASP A 147 9.74 10.81 7.97
C ASP A 147 9.76 11.97 6.96
N ALA A 148 9.79 11.70 5.66
CA ALA A 148 9.66 12.71 4.62
C ALA A 148 8.29 13.43 4.62
N PHE A 149 7.24 12.76 5.14
CA PHE A 149 5.87 13.30 5.16
C PHE A 149 5.55 13.84 6.55
N HIS A 150 5.50 15.15 6.69
CA HIS A 150 5.21 15.82 7.96
C HIS A 150 4.59 17.22 7.75
N ALA A 151 4.00 17.78 8.79
CA ALA A 151 3.27 19.05 8.73
C ALA A 151 4.12 20.27 8.28
N ASN A 152 5.42 20.22 8.52
CA ASN A 152 6.36 21.34 8.25
C ASN A 152 7.07 21.22 6.89
N VAL A 153 6.62 20.32 6.00
CA VAL A 153 7.14 20.24 4.63
C VAL A 153 6.84 21.55 3.90
N LYS A 154 7.82 22.03 3.12
CA LYS A 154 7.62 23.20 2.26
C LYS A 154 6.67 22.84 1.12
N PRO A 155 5.56 23.60 0.90
CA PRO A 155 4.63 23.31 -0.17
C PRO A 155 5.25 23.48 -1.55
N TYR A 156 4.80 22.67 -2.52
CA TYR A 156 5.02 22.94 -3.93
C TYR A 156 4.06 24.04 -4.38
N GLU A 157 4.59 25.13 -4.89
CA GLU A 157 3.88 26.36 -5.27
C GLU A 157 4.09 26.64 -6.76
N PRO A 158 3.33 26.02 -7.66
CA PRO A 158 3.50 26.16 -9.10
C PRO A 158 2.89 27.45 -9.69
N GLY A 159 2.34 28.33 -8.87
CA GLY A 159 1.66 29.56 -9.30
C GLY A 159 0.18 29.40 -9.61
N PHE A 160 -0.40 28.22 -9.38
CA PHE A 160 -1.82 27.94 -9.52
C PHE A 160 -2.29 26.96 -8.42
N PRO A 161 -3.56 27.02 -7.98
CA PRO A 161 -4.13 26.05 -7.05
C PRO A 161 -4.38 24.71 -7.75
N TYR A 162 -4.30 23.59 -6.99
CA TYR A 162 -4.48 22.27 -7.59
C TYR A 162 -5.05 21.22 -6.62
N ILE A 163 -5.70 20.23 -7.24
CA ILE A 163 -6.09 18.95 -6.61
C ILE A 163 -5.06 17.91 -7.07
N PHE A 164 -4.58 17.07 -6.14
CA PHE A 164 -3.51 16.12 -6.42
C PHE A 164 -4.03 14.68 -6.52
N ILE A 165 -3.54 13.94 -7.51
CA ILE A 165 -3.80 12.51 -7.71
C ILE A 165 -2.48 11.75 -7.71
N VAL A 166 -2.40 10.71 -6.87
CA VAL A 166 -1.28 9.75 -6.87
C VAL A 166 -1.72 8.45 -7.51
N GLY A 167 -1.09 8.09 -8.63
CA GLY A 167 -1.43 6.90 -9.36
C GLY A 167 -0.28 6.38 -10.23
N ASN A 168 -0.46 5.19 -10.79
CA ASN A 168 0.52 4.51 -11.63
C ASN A 168 -0.11 3.94 -12.92
N ARG A 169 -1.20 4.55 -13.36
CA ARG A 169 -1.95 4.22 -14.60
C ARG A 169 -2.59 2.82 -14.60
N LYS A 170 -2.62 2.16 -13.44
CA LYS A 170 -3.37 0.90 -13.33
C LYS A 170 -4.87 1.18 -13.17
N LEU A 171 -5.71 0.38 -13.81
CA LEU A 171 -7.16 0.58 -13.87
C LEU A 171 -7.82 0.74 -12.48
N HIS A 172 -7.31 0.05 -11.47
CA HIS A 172 -7.86 0.16 -10.11
C HIS A 172 -7.60 1.51 -9.45
N LYS A 173 -6.66 2.33 -9.94
CA LYS A 173 -6.45 3.71 -9.45
C LYS A 173 -7.56 4.65 -9.86
N ASN A 174 -8.38 4.28 -10.87
CA ASN A 174 -9.62 4.95 -11.25
C ASN A 174 -9.43 6.42 -11.67
N GLU A 175 -8.28 6.70 -12.28
CA GLU A 175 -7.86 8.06 -12.66
C GLU A 175 -8.78 8.69 -13.72
N ASP A 176 -9.38 7.89 -14.60
CA ASP A 176 -10.37 8.34 -15.59
C ASP A 176 -11.62 8.94 -14.90
N ARG A 177 -12.20 8.20 -13.91
CA ARG A 177 -13.36 8.75 -13.19
C ARG A 177 -13.02 9.97 -12.34
N ALA A 178 -11.80 10.02 -11.77
CA ALA A 178 -11.33 11.22 -11.07
C ALA A 178 -11.31 12.44 -12.00
N MET A 179 -10.82 12.27 -13.23
CA MET A 179 -10.77 13.34 -14.24
C MET A 179 -12.17 13.79 -14.67
N ARG A 180 -13.09 12.84 -14.91
CA ARG A 180 -14.49 13.15 -15.23
C ARG A 180 -15.19 13.89 -14.09
N ALA A 181 -14.96 13.50 -12.84
CA ALA A 181 -15.51 14.16 -11.68
C ALA A 181 -14.94 15.58 -11.49
N PHE A 182 -13.65 15.75 -11.73
CA PHE A 182 -13.01 17.07 -11.72
C PHE A 182 -13.57 18.00 -12.81
N ALA A 183 -13.80 17.51 -14.03
CA ALA A 183 -14.39 18.27 -15.11
C ALA A 183 -15.82 18.74 -14.80
N GLN A 184 -16.56 17.95 -14.02
CA GLN A 184 -17.93 18.18 -13.59
C GLN A 184 -18.05 19.06 -12.34
N ALA A 185 -16.94 19.22 -11.59
CA ALA A 185 -16.93 19.95 -10.35
C ALA A 185 -17.15 21.46 -10.55
N ASP A 186 -17.97 22.05 -9.72
CA ASP A 186 -18.21 23.49 -9.66
C ASP A 186 -17.13 24.16 -8.79
N ILE A 187 -15.96 24.34 -9.41
CA ILE A 187 -14.76 24.92 -8.82
C ILE A 187 -14.10 25.89 -9.82
N ASP A 188 -13.29 26.81 -9.33
CA ASP A 188 -12.60 27.79 -10.18
C ASP A 188 -11.86 27.13 -11.34
N LYS A 189 -11.94 27.74 -12.51
CA LYS A 189 -11.32 27.23 -13.75
C LYS A 189 -9.79 27.24 -13.70
N ASP A 190 -9.20 28.06 -12.85
CA ASP A 190 -7.76 28.14 -12.66
C ASP A 190 -7.19 26.96 -11.88
N ILE A 191 -8.06 26.20 -11.17
CA ILE A 191 -7.64 24.99 -10.45
C ILE A 191 -7.22 23.93 -11.45
N LYS A 192 -6.04 23.37 -11.24
CA LYS A 192 -5.50 22.27 -12.03
C LYS A 192 -5.69 20.93 -11.34
N LEU A 193 -5.77 19.87 -12.11
CA LEU A 193 -5.69 18.49 -11.64
C LEU A 193 -4.28 17.97 -11.92
N VAL A 194 -3.51 17.74 -10.87
CA VAL A 194 -2.09 17.39 -10.95
C VAL A 194 -1.91 15.90 -10.64
N PHE A 195 -1.20 15.21 -11.49
CA PHE A 195 -0.92 13.78 -11.37
C PHE A 195 0.56 13.52 -11.06
N SER A 196 0.84 12.61 -10.14
CA SER A 196 2.15 11.95 -10.10
C SER A 196 2.28 10.96 -11.25
N GLY A 197 3.52 10.74 -11.72
CA GLY A 197 3.82 9.84 -12.85
C GLY A 197 3.53 10.45 -14.22
N ASP A 198 3.99 9.74 -15.25
CA ASP A 198 3.87 10.19 -16.64
C ASP A 198 2.43 10.03 -17.16
N PRO A 199 2.03 10.78 -18.20
CA PRO A 199 0.73 10.62 -18.84
C PRO A 199 0.56 9.22 -19.47
N SER A 200 -0.68 8.83 -19.73
CA SER A 200 -1.02 7.73 -20.62
C SER A 200 -1.91 8.25 -21.74
N ASP A 201 -1.87 7.59 -22.91
CA ASP A 201 -2.69 7.96 -24.07
C ASP A 201 -4.17 8.02 -23.71
N GLN A 202 -4.63 7.07 -22.88
CA GLN A 202 -6.02 7.05 -22.40
C GLN A 202 -6.38 8.30 -21.59
N LEU A 203 -5.53 8.76 -20.67
CA LEU A 203 -5.82 9.96 -19.88
C LEU A 203 -5.73 11.23 -20.71
N LEU A 204 -4.79 11.31 -21.65
CA LEU A 204 -4.70 12.43 -22.59
C LEU A 204 -5.95 12.50 -23.47
N GLN A 205 -6.43 11.37 -23.98
CA GLN A 205 -7.67 11.30 -24.74
C GLN A 205 -8.86 11.74 -23.89
N THR A 206 -8.99 11.24 -22.66
CA THR A 206 -10.06 11.65 -21.72
C THR A 206 -10.03 13.15 -21.44
N ALA A 207 -8.84 13.75 -21.24
CA ALA A 207 -8.70 15.19 -21.02
C ALA A 207 -9.20 16.01 -22.23
N ASN A 208 -8.88 15.55 -23.44
CA ASN A 208 -9.34 16.18 -24.68
C ASN A 208 -10.85 16.05 -24.87
N GLU A 209 -11.42 14.85 -24.67
CA GLU A 209 -12.88 14.60 -24.73
C GLU A 209 -13.66 15.50 -23.77
N LEU A 210 -13.10 15.77 -22.60
CA LEU A 210 -13.70 16.62 -21.56
C LEU A 210 -13.37 18.11 -21.74
N SER A 211 -12.57 18.48 -22.73
CA SER A 211 -12.10 19.87 -22.98
C SER A 211 -11.42 20.51 -21.76
N ILE A 212 -10.61 19.72 -21.02
CA ILE A 212 -9.88 20.15 -19.82
C ILE A 212 -8.36 19.97 -19.94
N THR A 213 -7.83 19.77 -21.14
CA THR A 213 -6.40 19.50 -21.38
C THR A 213 -5.50 20.53 -20.70
N GLU A 214 -5.84 21.83 -20.78
CA GLU A 214 -5.12 22.94 -20.16
C GLU A 214 -5.15 22.94 -18.62
N ARG A 215 -6.04 22.12 -18.04
CA ARG A 215 -6.19 21.97 -16.58
C ARG A 215 -5.50 20.71 -16.04
N ILE A 216 -4.90 19.87 -16.88
CA ILE A 216 -4.27 18.61 -16.51
C ILE A 216 -2.75 18.73 -16.55
N ILE A 217 -2.09 18.37 -15.45
CA ILE A 217 -0.63 18.45 -15.33
C ILE A 217 -0.09 17.11 -14.83
N PHE A 218 0.97 16.63 -15.45
CA PHE A 218 1.69 15.43 -15.03
C PHE A 218 3.09 15.83 -14.57
N LEU A 219 3.46 15.46 -13.33
CA LEU A 219 4.75 15.83 -12.75
C LEU A 219 5.84 14.75 -12.96
N GLY A 220 5.51 13.68 -13.69
CA GLY A 220 6.43 12.55 -13.80
C GLY A 220 6.66 11.82 -12.48
N ARG A 221 7.75 11.07 -12.40
CA ARG A 221 8.12 10.35 -11.17
C ARG A 221 8.69 11.32 -10.14
N LEU A 222 8.10 11.35 -8.96
CA LEU A 222 8.51 12.19 -7.84
C LEU A 222 9.35 11.40 -6.82
N THR A 223 10.33 12.06 -6.19
CA THR A 223 10.98 11.56 -4.97
C THR A 223 10.00 11.67 -3.78
N GLU A 224 10.34 11.08 -2.63
CA GLU A 224 9.50 11.21 -1.42
C GLU A 224 9.36 12.67 -0.97
N GLU A 225 10.43 13.44 -1.04
CA GLU A 225 10.44 14.86 -0.67
C GLU A 225 9.59 15.70 -1.63
N GLN A 226 9.70 15.44 -2.94
CA GLN A 226 8.86 16.09 -3.95
C GLN A 226 7.39 15.71 -3.79
N LEU A 227 7.11 14.43 -3.51
CA LEU A 227 5.76 13.95 -3.25
C LEU A 227 5.16 14.60 -2.01
N ALA A 228 5.92 14.69 -0.92
CA ALA A 228 5.50 15.38 0.31
C ALA A 228 5.21 16.87 0.07
N SER A 229 6.08 17.54 -0.69
CA SER A 229 5.91 18.94 -1.11
C SER A 229 4.64 19.13 -1.93
N THR A 230 4.36 18.20 -2.86
CA THR A 230 3.17 18.23 -3.71
C THR A 230 1.89 17.94 -2.92
N TYR A 231 1.91 17.01 -1.96
CA TYR A 231 0.77 16.88 -1.03
C TYR A 231 0.53 18.19 -0.29
N LYS A 232 1.57 18.76 0.31
CA LYS A 232 1.47 19.95 1.16
C LYS A 232 0.89 21.16 0.44
N GLY A 233 1.18 21.36 -0.83
CA GLY A 233 0.67 22.47 -1.65
C GLY A 233 -0.71 22.25 -2.22
N ALA A 234 -1.25 21.03 -2.21
CA ALA A 234 -2.52 20.69 -2.80
C ALA A 234 -3.71 21.16 -1.94
N ILE A 235 -4.81 21.54 -2.58
CA ILE A 235 -6.11 21.78 -1.94
C ILE A 235 -6.56 20.48 -1.24
N CYS A 236 -6.44 19.36 -1.94
CA CYS A 236 -6.71 18.02 -1.39
C CYS A 236 -6.02 16.93 -2.23
N LEU A 237 -5.87 15.78 -1.62
CA LEU A 237 -5.63 14.52 -2.35
C LEU A 237 -6.98 13.96 -2.82
N LEU A 238 -7.10 13.67 -4.12
CA LEU A 238 -8.20 12.87 -4.69
C LEU A 238 -7.68 11.46 -4.99
N PHE A 239 -8.14 10.47 -4.20
CA PHE A 239 -7.66 9.09 -4.30
C PHE A 239 -8.83 8.08 -4.39
N PRO A 240 -9.54 8.05 -5.53
CA PRO A 240 -10.77 7.27 -5.71
C PRO A 240 -10.49 5.83 -6.16
N SER A 241 -9.44 5.20 -5.62
CA SER A 241 -9.04 3.83 -5.98
C SER A 241 -10.17 2.83 -5.77
N LEU A 242 -10.35 1.91 -6.72
CA LEU A 242 -11.33 0.84 -6.64
C LEU A 242 -10.89 -0.29 -5.70
N TYR A 243 -9.59 -0.45 -5.54
CA TYR A 243 -9.00 -1.49 -4.69
C TYR A 243 -7.63 -1.10 -4.17
N GLU A 244 -7.45 -1.20 -2.85
CA GLU A 244 -6.16 -1.04 -2.17
C GLU A 244 -6.01 -2.08 -1.06
N GLY A 245 -4.78 -2.56 -0.88
CA GLY A 245 -4.44 -3.39 0.27
C GLY A 245 -4.19 -2.58 1.54
N PHE A 246 -3.83 -1.27 1.37
CA PHE A 246 -3.64 -0.33 2.46
C PHE A 246 -4.04 1.09 2.07
N GLY A 247 -3.27 1.78 1.21
CA GLY A 247 -3.52 3.16 0.82
C GLY A 247 -2.51 4.14 1.44
N LEU A 248 -1.21 3.92 1.21
CA LEU A 248 -0.15 4.83 1.65
C LEU A 248 -0.41 6.30 1.31
N PRO A 249 -0.88 6.67 0.08
CA PRO A 249 -1.16 8.05 -0.27
C PRO A 249 -2.11 8.76 0.71
N VAL A 250 -3.06 8.05 1.30
CA VAL A 250 -4.01 8.62 2.27
C VAL A 250 -3.31 9.09 3.53
N ILE A 251 -2.48 8.24 4.13
CA ILE A 251 -1.75 8.61 5.37
C ILE A 251 -0.60 9.57 5.11
N GLU A 252 0.03 9.52 3.94
CA GLU A 252 1.07 10.47 3.50
C GLU A 252 0.50 11.89 3.36
N SER A 253 -0.66 12.01 2.69
CA SER A 253 -1.39 13.28 2.55
C SER A 253 -1.81 13.85 3.92
N MET A 254 -2.37 13.01 4.80
CA MET A 254 -2.72 13.41 6.16
C MET A 254 -1.52 13.91 6.96
N ALA A 255 -0.35 13.26 6.82
CA ALA A 255 0.88 13.65 7.51
C ALA A 255 1.38 15.03 7.06
N CYS A 256 1.21 15.36 5.79
CA CYS A 256 1.50 16.67 5.24
C CYS A 256 0.46 17.74 5.61
N GLY A 257 -0.65 17.36 6.26
CA GLY A 257 -1.76 18.26 6.61
C GLY A 257 -2.62 18.63 5.41
N THR A 258 -2.79 17.71 4.47
CA THR A 258 -3.61 17.90 3.27
C THR A 258 -4.88 17.09 3.38
N PRO A 259 -6.07 17.71 3.18
CA PRO A 259 -7.35 17.00 3.19
C PRO A 259 -7.40 15.89 2.15
N VAL A 260 -8.18 14.85 2.42
CA VAL A 260 -8.26 13.66 1.55
C VAL A 260 -9.71 13.39 1.16
N ILE A 261 -9.93 13.12 -0.14
CA ILE A 261 -11.13 12.49 -0.69
C ILE A 261 -10.71 11.08 -1.12
N THR A 262 -11.32 10.04 -0.55
CA THR A 262 -10.95 8.65 -0.89
C THR A 262 -12.18 7.73 -0.89
N SER A 263 -12.01 6.51 -1.39
CA SER A 263 -13.10 5.58 -1.61
C SER A 263 -13.65 4.99 -0.30
N ASN A 264 -14.95 4.76 -0.26
CA ASN A 264 -15.67 4.09 0.83
C ASN A 264 -15.57 2.56 0.75
N THR A 265 -14.51 2.03 0.16
CA THR A 265 -14.32 0.60 -0.07
C THR A 265 -12.91 0.13 0.28
N THR A 266 -12.76 -1.17 0.44
CA THR A 266 -11.50 -1.87 0.71
C THR A 266 -10.82 -1.41 2.02
N SER A 267 -9.50 -1.42 2.08
CA SER A 267 -8.74 -0.92 3.23
C SER A 267 -8.82 0.59 3.40
N LEU A 268 -9.29 1.33 2.39
CA LEU A 268 -9.33 2.78 2.42
C LEU A 268 -10.26 3.31 3.52
N VAL A 269 -11.38 2.62 3.80
CA VAL A 269 -12.27 2.96 4.92
C VAL A 269 -11.56 2.86 6.27
N GLU A 270 -10.81 1.76 6.47
CA GLU A 270 -10.03 1.51 7.69
C GLU A 270 -8.91 2.54 7.86
N VAL A 271 -8.16 2.79 6.77
CA VAL A 271 -7.00 3.69 6.78
C VAL A 271 -7.41 5.15 6.90
N ALA A 272 -8.49 5.56 6.25
CA ALA A 272 -9.02 6.90 6.30
C ALA A 272 -9.60 7.26 7.69
N GLY A 273 -10.20 6.31 8.38
CA GLY A 273 -10.89 6.57 9.63
C GLY A 273 -12.00 7.61 9.45
N GLN A 274 -12.03 8.62 10.32
CA GLN A 274 -12.99 9.72 10.28
C GLN A 274 -12.39 11.01 9.68
N ALA A 275 -11.20 10.93 9.08
CA ALA A 275 -10.42 12.10 8.70
C ALA A 275 -10.55 12.47 7.21
N THR A 276 -11.53 11.92 6.50
CA THR A 276 -11.65 12.07 5.05
C THR A 276 -13.10 12.21 4.60
N GLU A 277 -13.26 12.72 3.36
CA GLU A 277 -14.48 12.55 2.60
C GLU A 277 -14.45 11.16 1.94
N LEU A 278 -15.37 10.29 2.33
CA LEU A 278 -15.54 8.96 1.74
C LEU A 278 -16.55 9.00 0.61
N ILE A 279 -16.13 8.51 -0.58
CA ILE A 279 -16.92 8.53 -1.81
C ILE A 279 -17.14 7.13 -2.36
N ASP A 280 -18.23 6.96 -3.11
CA ASP A 280 -18.37 5.82 -4.02
C ASP A 280 -17.47 6.03 -5.25
N PRO A 281 -16.39 5.24 -5.41
CA PRO A 281 -15.44 5.44 -6.50
C PRO A 281 -16.02 5.12 -7.89
N LYS A 282 -17.19 4.50 -7.97
CA LYS A 282 -17.88 4.21 -9.22
C LYS A 282 -18.84 5.31 -9.65
N ASN A 283 -19.15 6.26 -8.76
CA ASN A 283 -20.12 7.32 -8.99
C ASN A 283 -19.41 8.67 -9.20
N VAL A 284 -19.29 9.09 -10.46
CA VAL A 284 -18.64 10.36 -10.85
C VAL A 284 -19.28 11.57 -10.17
N ASN A 285 -20.62 11.60 -10.05
CA ASN A 285 -21.34 12.70 -9.40
C ASN A 285 -21.03 12.78 -7.89
N ASN A 286 -20.91 11.62 -7.21
CA ASN A 286 -20.55 11.60 -5.80
C ASN A 286 -19.12 12.10 -5.57
N ILE A 287 -18.18 11.74 -6.45
CA ILE A 287 -16.81 12.25 -6.42
C ILE A 287 -16.80 13.77 -6.63
N SER A 288 -17.51 14.27 -7.67
CA SER A 288 -17.60 15.69 -7.99
C SER A 288 -18.21 16.51 -6.85
N GLN A 289 -19.30 16.04 -6.24
CA GLN A 289 -19.92 16.69 -5.08
C GLN A 289 -18.97 16.78 -3.88
N SER A 290 -18.14 15.75 -3.65
CA SER A 290 -17.15 15.79 -2.58
C SER A 290 -16.03 16.78 -2.87
N ILE A 291 -15.63 16.93 -4.13
CA ILE A 291 -14.68 17.97 -4.57
C ILE A 291 -15.27 19.35 -4.25
N ASN A 292 -16.52 19.62 -4.67
CA ASN A 292 -17.19 20.90 -4.45
C ASN A 292 -17.30 21.24 -2.96
N ARG A 293 -17.76 20.26 -2.15
CA ARG A 293 -17.93 20.45 -0.71
C ARG A 293 -16.60 20.76 -0.03
N LEU A 294 -15.57 19.98 -0.33
CA LEU A 294 -14.25 20.17 0.29
C LEU A 294 -13.61 21.48 -0.18
N TYR A 295 -13.83 21.88 -1.43
CA TYR A 295 -13.31 23.14 -1.99
C TYR A 295 -13.96 24.36 -1.33
N SER A 296 -15.28 24.37 -1.17
CA SER A 296 -16.04 25.52 -0.65
C SER A 296 -16.02 25.64 0.87
N ASP A 297 -15.85 24.54 1.61
CA ASP A 297 -15.95 24.52 3.08
C ASP A 297 -14.56 24.45 3.75
N LYS A 298 -14.05 25.63 4.13
CA LYS A 298 -12.76 25.77 4.84
C LYS A 298 -12.79 25.16 6.24
N GLN A 299 -13.95 25.12 6.91
CA GLN A 299 -14.06 24.50 8.22
C GLN A 299 -13.95 22.98 8.10
N LEU A 300 -14.57 22.39 7.08
CA LEU A 300 -14.44 20.97 6.77
C LEU A 300 -12.99 20.60 6.43
N GLN A 301 -12.31 21.41 5.61
CA GLN A 301 -10.87 21.21 5.33
C GLN A 301 -10.06 21.16 6.63
N GLN A 302 -10.22 22.17 7.51
CA GLN A 302 -9.47 22.24 8.76
C GLN A 302 -9.82 21.09 9.72
N LYS A 303 -11.09 20.69 9.78
CA LYS A 303 -11.53 19.51 10.54
C LYS A 303 -10.84 18.24 10.05
N ASN A 304 -10.81 18.01 8.73
CA ASN A 304 -10.20 16.83 8.13
C ASN A 304 -8.68 16.82 8.36
N ILE A 305 -7.99 17.95 8.28
CA ILE A 305 -6.57 18.10 8.62
C ILE A 305 -6.31 17.68 10.07
N ASN A 306 -7.07 18.22 11.02
CA ASN A 306 -6.88 17.93 12.45
C ASN A 306 -7.14 16.45 12.76
N LEU A 307 -8.20 15.88 12.20
CA LEU A 307 -8.48 14.44 12.33
C LEU A 307 -7.42 13.59 11.65
N GLY A 308 -6.86 14.04 10.52
CA GLY A 308 -5.75 13.41 9.82
C GLY A 308 -4.52 13.27 10.72
N TYR A 309 -4.10 14.34 11.39
CA TYR A 309 -2.98 14.31 12.34
C TYR A 309 -3.22 13.38 13.53
N ILE A 310 -4.46 13.20 13.96
CA ILE A 310 -4.80 12.23 15.00
C ILE A 310 -4.73 10.80 14.44
N ASN A 311 -5.25 10.58 13.24
CA ASN A 311 -5.35 9.28 12.62
C ASN A 311 -3.98 8.67 12.30
N ILE A 312 -3.04 9.48 11.78
CA ILE A 312 -1.69 8.99 11.39
C ILE A 312 -0.86 8.47 12.57
N LYS A 313 -1.19 8.83 13.81
CA LYS A 313 -0.50 8.31 15.00
C LYS A 313 -0.57 6.79 15.12
N LYS A 314 -1.56 6.16 14.46
CA LYS A 314 -1.69 4.70 14.39
C LYS A 314 -0.70 4.05 13.41
N TYR A 315 -0.18 4.82 12.46
CA TYR A 315 0.57 4.35 11.29
C TYR A 315 2.03 4.79 11.37
N CYS A 316 2.80 4.10 12.19
CA CYS A 316 4.20 4.40 12.47
C CYS A 316 5.07 3.17 12.18
N TRP A 317 6.11 3.32 11.39
CA TRP A 317 7.02 2.23 11.02
C TRP A 317 7.69 1.59 12.23
N GLN A 318 8.05 2.36 13.26
CA GLN A 318 8.63 1.82 14.49
C GLN A 318 7.65 0.87 15.20
N SER A 319 6.35 1.23 15.22
CA SER A 319 5.30 0.38 15.78
C SER A 319 5.11 -0.90 14.95
N SER A 320 5.15 -0.80 13.63
CA SER A 320 5.05 -1.93 12.70
C SER A 320 6.22 -2.89 12.87
N LYS A 321 7.44 -2.37 12.94
CA LYS A 321 8.66 -3.14 13.21
C LYS A 321 8.60 -3.85 14.56
N LYS A 322 8.18 -3.14 15.62
CA LYS A 322 8.02 -3.71 16.97
C LYS A 322 6.95 -4.82 16.99
N ARG A 323 5.83 -4.60 16.29
CA ARG A 323 4.76 -5.60 16.19
C ARG A 323 5.21 -6.86 15.45
N LEU A 324 5.89 -6.71 14.31
CA LEU A 324 6.45 -7.85 13.57
C LEU A 324 7.46 -8.62 14.43
N LYS A 325 8.35 -7.92 15.12
CA LYS A 325 9.31 -8.51 16.04
C LYS A 325 8.62 -9.36 17.13
N LYS A 326 7.57 -8.80 17.75
CA LYS A 326 6.77 -9.51 18.76
C LYS A 326 6.13 -10.79 18.22
N ILE A 327 5.49 -10.72 17.04
CA ILE A 327 4.87 -11.86 16.36
C ILE A 327 5.90 -12.98 16.12
N LEU A 328 7.08 -12.60 15.62
CA LEU A 328 8.16 -13.55 15.36
C LEU A 328 8.67 -14.20 16.66
N GLN A 329 8.87 -13.43 17.73
CA GLN A 329 9.32 -13.93 19.03
C GLN A 329 8.33 -14.91 19.65
N GLU A 330 7.03 -14.61 19.65
CA GLU A 330 5.99 -15.51 20.16
C GLU A 330 6.01 -16.87 19.47
N ILE A 331 6.27 -16.91 18.18
CA ILE A 331 6.34 -18.17 17.41
C ILE A 331 7.63 -18.93 17.72
N PHE A 332 8.74 -18.24 17.97
CA PHE A 332 9.98 -18.88 18.40
C PHE A 332 9.84 -19.53 19.78
N ILE A 333 9.21 -18.85 20.74
CA ILE A 333 8.98 -19.37 22.10
C ILE A 333 8.09 -20.62 22.04
N ASN A 334 6.94 -20.54 21.36
CA ASN A 334 5.99 -21.65 21.22
C ASN A 334 6.56 -22.88 20.47
N ARG A 335 7.68 -22.74 19.74
CA ARG A 335 8.38 -23.85 19.09
C ARG A 335 9.47 -24.50 19.96
N MET A 336 9.90 -23.83 20.99
CA MET A 336 10.88 -24.37 21.92
C MET A 336 10.22 -25.21 23.04
N GLU A 337 8.90 -25.02 23.22
CA GLU A 337 8.08 -25.73 24.19
C GLU A 337 7.42 -27.02 23.65
N ARG A 338 7.58 -27.26 22.31
CA ARG A 338 7.14 -28.49 21.62
C ARG A 338 8.34 -29.31 21.14
#